data_f6faaa80466a30a4b041c5f7d5da6108
#
_entry.id   f6faaa80466a30a4b041c5f7d5da6108
#
_cell.length_a   1.000
_cell.length_b   1.000
_cell.length_c   1.000
_cell.angle_alpha   90.00
_cell.angle_beta   90.00
_cell.angle_gamma   90.00
#
_symmetry.space_group_name_H-M   'P 1'
#
loop_
_entity.id
_entity.type
_entity.pdbx_description
1 polymer ?
#
loop_
_entity_poly.entity_id
_entity_poly.type
_entity_poly.pdbx_seq_one_letter_code
_entity_poly.pdbx_strand_id
1 'polypeptide(L)'
;MAFANRSRIEQTVEALAQFNATPGAGITRLSYTTEYRAAQAYLKQELEAAGLSVRLDSMGNLIGRKEGTDRSLAAIAVGSHLDSVRNGGKYDGAMGIICG
;
A
#
# COMPACT_ATOMS: atom_id res chain seq x y z
N MET A 1 6.54 -16.73 -17.97
CA MET A 1 6.88 -15.58 -17.10
C MET A 1 5.74 -15.39 -16.12
N ALA A 2 6.04 -15.34 -14.83
CA ALA A 2 5.04 -15.07 -13.80
C ALA A 2 5.09 -13.59 -13.46
N PHE A 3 3.96 -12.88 -13.57
CA PHE A 3 3.84 -11.47 -13.22
C PHE A 3 3.37 -11.24 -11.78
N ALA A 4 2.73 -12.26 -11.18
CA ALA A 4 2.26 -12.21 -9.82
C ALA A 4 2.82 -13.38 -9.00
N ASN A 5 3.13 -13.09 -7.75
CA ASN A 5 3.57 -14.10 -6.79
C ASN A 5 2.53 -14.19 -5.67
N ARG A 6 1.74 -15.27 -5.68
CA ARG A 6 0.65 -15.50 -4.73
C ARG A 6 1.15 -15.44 -3.28
N SER A 7 2.24 -16.12 -2.97
CA SER A 7 2.78 -16.16 -1.61
C SER A 7 3.16 -14.77 -1.11
N ARG A 8 3.81 -13.97 -1.95
CA ARG A 8 4.15 -12.57 -1.62
C ARG A 8 2.90 -11.72 -1.39
N ILE A 9 1.89 -11.87 -2.26
CA ILE A 9 0.62 -11.14 -2.12
C ILE A 9 -0.05 -11.49 -0.78
N GLU A 10 -0.17 -12.77 -0.45
CA GLU A 10 -0.74 -13.24 0.81
C GLU A 10 0.03 -12.71 2.02
N GLN A 11 1.35 -12.79 1.99
CA GLN A 11 2.22 -12.27 3.06
C GLN A 11 2.04 -10.76 3.26
N THR A 12 1.97 -9.99 2.19
CA THR A 12 1.81 -8.54 2.27
C THR A 12 0.42 -8.16 2.78
N VAL A 13 -0.63 -8.86 2.35
CA VAL A 13 -1.99 -8.67 2.89
C VAL A 13 -2.02 -8.92 4.39
N GLU A 14 -1.45 -10.03 4.84
CA GLU A 14 -1.41 -10.38 6.28
C GLU A 14 -0.55 -9.39 7.07
N ALA A 15 0.56 -8.94 6.52
CA ALA A 15 1.39 -7.92 7.16
C ALA A 15 0.64 -6.60 7.32
N LEU A 16 -0.05 -6.13 6.30
CA LEU A 16 -0.87 -4.92 6.38
C LEU A 16 -2.03 -5.07 7.37
N ALA A 17 -2.61 -6.25 7.48
CA ALA A 17 -3.69 -6.53 8.42
C ALA A 17 -3.28 -6.38 9.89
N GLN A 18 -1.99 -6.40 10.20
CA GLN A 18 -1.49 -6.20 11.56
C GLN A 18 -1.58 -4.73 12.03
N PHE A 19 -1.61 -3.78 11.10
CA PHE A 19 -1.79 -2.36 11.41
C PHE A 19 -3.28 -2.06 11.60
N ASN A 20 -3.76 -2.35 12.80
CA ASN A 20 -5.19 -2.46 13.11
C ASN A 20 -5.47 -2.04 14.55
N ALA A 21 -6.37 -1.08 14.74
CA ALA A 21 -6.76 -0.59 16.05
C ALA A 21 -7.76 -1.52 16.78
N THR A 22 -8.39 -2.46 16.07
CA THR A 22 -9.40 -3.38 16.62
C THR A 22 -9.07 -4.84 16.30
N PRO A 23 -7.97 -5.40 16.84
CA PRO A 23 -7.61 -6.80 16.59
C PRO A 23 -8.76 -7.74 16.97
N GLY A 24 -9.07 -8.68 16.09
CA GLY A 24 -10.14 -9.66 16.28
C GLY A 24 -11.54 -9.21 15.86
N ALA A 25 -11.70 -7.97 15.40
CA ALA A 25 -13.00 -7.40 15.01
C ALA A 25 -12.99 -6.75 13.62
N GLY A 26 -12.19 -7.27 12.70
CA GLY A 26 -11.94 -6.64 11.38
C GLY A 26 -10.78 -5.66 11.44
N ILE A 27 -10.56 -4.90 10.37
CA ILE A 27 -9.47 -3.92 10.27
C ILE A 27 -10.02 -2.53 10.52
N THR A 28 -9.46 -1.83 11.51
CA THR A 28 -9.71 -0.42 11.75
C THR A 28 -8.41 0.35 11.58
N ARG A 29 -8.27 1.02 10.47
CA ARG A 29 -7.10 1.81 10.09
C ARG A 29 -7.57 3.10 9.42
N LEU A 30 -8.08 4.02 10.24
CA LEU A 30 -8.58 5.30 9.74
C LEU A 30 -7.42 6.18 9.28
N SER A 31 -7.68 7.00 8.26
CA SER A 31 -6.68 7.93 7.72
C SER A 31 -6.05 8.79 8.80
N TYR A 32 -4.74 8.98 8.71
CA TYR A 32 -3.92 9.83 9.58
C TYR A 32 -3.78 9.35 11.04
N THR A 33 -4.25 8.16 11.36
CA THR A 33 -4.05 7.54 12.67
C THR A 33 -2.64 6.93 12.79
N THR A 34 -2.28 6.50 13.99
CA THR A 34 -1.01 5.82 14.26
C THR A 34 -0.88 4.53 13.43
N GLU A 35 -1.96 3.75 13.34
CA GLU A 35 -2.01 2.51 12.55
C GLU A 35 -1.83 2.79 11.06
N TYR A 36 -2.46 3.85 10.56
CA TYR A 36 -2.32 4.28 9.17
C TYR A 36 -0.88 4.68 8.84
N ARG A 37 -0.25 5.48 9.71
CA ARG A 37 1.14 5.91 9.52
C ARG A 37 2.13 4.76 9.60
N ALA A 38 1.89 3.80 10.49
CA ALA A 38 2.71 2.60 10.58
C ALA A 38 2.58 1.73 9.32
N ALA A 39 1.38 1.59 8.78
CA ALA A 39 1.15 0.91 7.50
C ALA A 39 1.83 1.62 6.33
N GLN A 40 1.79 2.97 6.29
CA GLN A 40 2.53 3.74 5.29
C GLN A 40 4.04 3.51 5.37
N ALA A 41 4.60 3.49 6.58
CA ALA A 41 6.03 3.25 6.77
C ALA A 41 6.43 1.84 6.29
N TYR A 42 5.61 0.85 6.54
CA TYR A 42 5.80 -0.50 6.02
C TYR A 42 5.75 -0.53 4.48
N LEU A 43 4.73 0.07 3.88
CA LEU A 43 4.60 0.12 2.41
C LEU A 43 5.74 0.90 1.76
N LYS A 44 6.22 1.95 2.38
CA LYS A 44 7.39 2.68 1.89
C LYS A 44 8.58 1.74 1.71
N GLN A 45 8.86 0.91 2.69
CA GLN A 45 9.96 -0.07 2.63
C GLN A 45 9.73 -1.10 1.51
N GLU A 46 8.49 -1.58 1.35
CA GLU A 46 8.14 -2.54 0.29
C GLU A 46 8.32 -1.93 -1.11
N LEU A 47 7.89 -0.68 -1.30
CA LEU A 47 8.04 0.04 -2.56
C LEU A 47 9.53 0.29 -2.88
N GLU A 48 10.31 0.72 -1.89
CA GLU A 48 11.75 0.92 -2.05
C GLU A 48 12.47 -0.40 -2.36
N ALA A 49 12.10 -1.49 -1.71
CA ALA A 49 12.63 -2.82 -1.99
C ALA A 49 12.27 -3.30 -3.41
N ALA A 50 11.15 -2.86 -3.95
CA ALA A 50 10.76 -3.12 -5.33
C ALA A 50 11.46 -2.19 -6.35
N GLY A 51 12.32 -1.29 -5.90
CA GLY A 51 13.12 -0.40 -6.75
C GLY A 51 12.44 0.91 -7.13
N LEU A 52 11.38 1.30 -6.43
CA LEU A 52 10.70 2.57 -6.67
C LEU A 52 11.30 3.69 -5.81
N SER A 53 11.29 4.92 -6.33
CA SER A 53 11.51 6.13 -5.55
C SER A 53 10.22 6.48 -4.83
N VAL A 54 10.28 6.74 -3.53
CA VAL A 54 9.09 6.94 -2.71
C VAL A 54 9.06 8.33 -2.11
N ARG A 55 7.90 8.98 -2.17
CA ARG A 55 7.64 10.27 -1.52
C ARG A 55 6.23 10.34 -0.94
N LEU A 56 6.05 11.24 0.00
CA LEU A 56 4.74 11.68 0.47
C LEU A 56 4.43 13.04 -0.15
N ASP A 57 3.21 13.24 -0.61
CA ASP A 57 2.76 14.56 -1.04
C ASP A 57 2.19 15.37 0.15
N SER A 58 1.72 16.58 -0.12
CA SER A 58 1.19 17.48 0.92
C SER A 58 -0.11 16.99 1.57
N MET A 59 -0.81 16.06 0.93
CA MET A 59 -2.02 15.41 1.48
C MET A 59 -1.71 14.12 2.23
N GLY A 60 -0.44 13.69 2.22
CA GLY A 60 -0.03 12.44 2.84
C GLY A 60 -0.22 11.22 1.96
N ASN A 61 -0.41 11.37 0.65
CA ASN A 61 -0.42 10.25 -0.27
C ASN A 61 1.00 9.69 -0.42
N LEU A 62 1.13 8.38 -0.29
CA LEU A 62 2.38 7.67 -0.52
C LEU A 62 2.48 7.35 -2.01
N ILE A 63 3.54 7.85 -2.66
CA ILE A 63 3.73 7.73 -4.10
C ILE A 63 5.05 7.02 -4.36
N GLY A 64 4.99 5.85 -4.99
CA GLY A 64 6.14 5.14 -5.52
C GLY A 64 6.25 5.38 -7.02
N ARG A 65 7.43 5.77 -7.50
CA ARG A 65 7.66 6.04 -8.91
C ARG A 65 8.83 5.23 -9.45
N LYS A 66 8.61 4.63 -10.61
CA LYS A 66 9.65 4.04 -11.43
C LYS A 66 9.72 4.79 -12.75
N GLU A 67 10.90 5.29 -13.10
CA GLU A 67 11.08 5.96 -14.38
C GLU A 67 10.98 4.97 -15.53
N GLY A 68 10.28 5.40 -16.58
CA GLY A 68 10.24 4.66 -17.84
C GLY A 68 11.50 4.84 -18.67
N THR A 69 11.59 4.11 -19.77
CA THR A 69 12.69 4.23 -20.74
C THR A 69 12.62 5.51 -21.55
N ASP A 70 11.43 6.06 -21.77
CA ASP A 70 11.21 7.33 -22.48
C ASP A 70 10.58 8.34 -21.50
N ARG A 71 11.39 9.26 -21.02
CA ARG A 71 10.97 10.30 -20.06
C ARG A 71 10.12 11.41 -20.65
N SER A 72 9.99 11.46 -21.97
CA SER A 72 9.11 12.44 -22.66
C SER A 72 7.63 12.05 -22.58
N LEU A 73 7.34 10.80 -22.27
CA LEU A 73 5.99 10.30 -22.15
C LEU A 73 5.41 10.58 -20.75
N ALA A 74 4.09 10.76 -20.73
CA ALA A 74 3.37 10.88 -19.48
C ALA A 74 3.43 9.57 -18.68
N ALA A 75 3.42 9.69 -17.34
CA ALA A 75 3.39 8.54 -16.45
C ALA A 75 2.03 7.83 -16.51
N ILE A 76 2.07 6.50 -16.42
CA ILE A 76 0.88 5.69 -16.12
C ILE A 76 0.81 5.54 -14.62
N ALA A 77 -0.34 5.86 -14.04
CA ALA A 77 -0.56 5.76 -12.60
C ALA A 77 -1.58 4.67 -12.29
N VAL A 78 -1.32 3.94 -11.22
CA VAL A 78 -2.23 2.99 -10.60
C VAL A 78 -2.23 3.25 -9.10
N GLY A 79 -3.36 3.10 -8.44
CA GLY A 79 -3.41 3.35 -7.01
C GLY A 79 -4.70 2.85 -6.38
N SER A 80 -4.68 2.84 -5.05
CA SER A 80 -5.80 2.47 -4.21
C SER A 80 -5.67 3.18 -2.87
N HIS A 81 -6.58 2.87 -1.93
CA HIS A 81 -6.55 3.47 -0.61
C HIS A 81 -5.97 2.51 0.44
N LEU A 82 -5.29 3.06 1.44
CA LEU A 82 -4.68 2.31 2.53
C LEU A 82 -5.54 2.29 3.79
N ASP A 83 -6.38 3.31 3.96
CA ASP A 83 -7.29 3.39 5.09
C ASP A 83 -8.42 2.36 4.97
N SER A 84 -9.05 2.09 6.08
CA SER A 84 -10.25 1.25 6.15
C SER A 84 -11.39 2.00 6.84
N VAL A 85 -12.59 1.50 6.67
CA VAL A 85 -13.69 1.81 7.58
C VAL A 85 -13.45 1.10 8.93
N ARG A 86 -14.22 1.44 9.93
CA ARG A 86 -14.17 0.72 11.21
C ARG A 86 -14.58 -0.75 11.01
N ASN A 87 -13.78 -1.67 11.53
CA ASN A 87 -13.98 -3.12 11.41
C ASN A 87 -14.16 -3.58 9.95
N GLY A 88 -13.35 -3.02 9.05
CA GLY A 88 -13.39 -3.32 7.62
C GLY A 88 -12.71 -4.64 7.25
N GLY A 89 -12.75 -4.95 5.96
CA GLY A 89 -12.08 -6.13 5.40
C GLY A 89 -10.59 -5.89 5.13
N LYS A 90 -9.78 -6.94 5.26
CA LYS A 90 -8.32 -6.84 5.04
C LYS A 90 -7.90 -6.68 3.59
N TYR A 91 -8.80 -6.97 2.66
CA TYR A 91 -8.52 -6.84 1.22
C TYR A 91 -8.94 -5.50 0.63
N ASP A 92 -9.92 -4.85 1.25
CA ASP A 92 -10.46 -3.57 0.78
C ASP A 92 -9.37 -2.49 0.78
N GLY A 93 -9.14 -1.88 -0.36
CA GLY A 93 -8.07 -0.94 -0.61
C GLY A 93 -6.67 -1.58 -0.69
N ALA A 94 -6.28 -2.36 0.30
CA ALA A 94 -4.97 -2.98 0.40
C ALA A 94 -4.63 -3.85 -0.81
N MET A 95 -5.56 -4.65 -1.29
CA MET A 95 -5.33 -5.52 -2.46
C MET A 95 -5.02 -4.70 -3.71
N GLY A 96 -5.70 -3.56 -3.92
CA GLY A 96 -5.43 -2.68 -5.05
C GLY A 96 -4.04 -2.05 -5.02
N ILE A 97 -3.50 -1.78 -3.83
CA ILE A 97 -2.13 -1.29 -3.66
C ILE A 97 -1.12 -2.41 -3.98
N ILE A 98 -1.34 -3.60 -3.43
CA ILE A 98 -0.41 -4.73 -3.55
C ILE A 98 -0.31 -5.23 -4.99
N CYS A 99 -1.42 -5.22 -5.73
CA CYS A 99 -1.48 -5.67 -7.11
C CYS A 99 -1.02 -4.60 -8.12
N GLY A 100 -1.00 -3.33 -7.72
CA GLY A 100 -0.54 -2.22 -8.56
C GLY A 100 0.96 -2.13 -8.64
#